data_fc05e70382f0d9416160d288795bedca
#
_entry.id   fc05e70382f0d9416160d288795bedca
#
_cell.length_a   1.000
_cell.length_b   1.000
_cell.length_c   1.000
_cell.angle_alpha   90.00
_cell.angle_beta   90.00
_cell.angle_gamma   90.00
#
_symmetry.space_group_name_H-M   'P 1'
#
loop_
_entity.id
_entity.type
_entity.pdbx_description
1 polymer ?
#
loop_
_entity_poly.entity_id
_entity_poly.type
_entity_poly.pdbx_seq_one_letter_code
_entity_poly.pdbx_strand_id
1 'polypeptide(L)'
;MTTACLPLRVELTNTDTTASSSTLKQICATVISEGGYEIRGNAAEAKLPIGSPRDLTVASTVYPLISLRLKSTRLDGIAILDSLNVLGITNNANYCWEIVQGGTTSGGTWVTNSSSSLVEYNITATSYSLGAGEVLTAGYAVGSNQGSTTAELHRDNLFEYQLERNSFTSTPVELILVASSDTAGADVLASLGWQETNR
;
A
#
# COMPACT_ATOMS: atom_id res chain seq x y z
N MET A 1 -29.82 14.44 -15.29
CA MET A 1 -29.49 13.06 -15.73
C MET A 1 -29.68 12.16 -14.51
N THR A 2 -30.67 11.29 -14.56
CA THR A 2 -30.87 10.25 -13.55
C THR A 2 -29.81 9.19 -13.74
N THR A 3 -28.94 9.04 -12.76
CA THR A 3 -27.95 7.95 -12.71
C THR A 3 -28.71 6.62 -12.63
N ALA A 4 -28.63 5.84 -13.69
CA ALA A 4 -29.15 4.47 -13.67
C ALA A 4 -28.21 3.62 -12.80
N CYS A 5 -28.62 3.31 -11.58
CA CYS A 5 -27.98 2.28 -10.78
C CYS A 5 -28.43 0.92 -11.32
N LEU A 6 -27.54 0.24 -12.04
CA LEU A 6 -27.75 -1.15 -12.43
C LEU A 6 -27.33 -2.05 -11.26
N PRO A 7 -28.25 -2.78 -10.63
CA PRO A 7 -27.89 -3.71 -9.58
C PRO A 7 -27.12 -4.90 -10.19
N LEU A 8 -25.94 -5.17 -9.68
CA LEU A 8 -25.22 -6.41 -9.99
C LEU A 8 -25.80 -7.53 -9.10
N ARG A 9 -26.43 -8.54 -9.71
CA ARG A 9 -26.93 -9.72 -9.02
C ARG A 9 -26.03 -10.90 -9.31
N VAL A 10 -25.54 -11.51 -8.24
CA VAL A 10 -24.84 -12.80 -8.31
C VAL A 10 -25.75 -13.82 -7.67
N GLU A 11 -26.11 -14.88 -8.41
CA GLU A 11 -27.05 -15.90 -7.97
C GLU A 11 -26.44 -17.31 -8.10
N LEU A 12 -26.59 -18.11 -7.07
CA LEU A 12 -26.31 -19.54 -7.08
C LEU A 12 -27.63 -20.28 -7.03
N THR A 13 -27.99 -20.95 -8.12
CA THR A 13 -29.20 -21.73 -8.21
C THR A 13 -28.87 -23.21 -8.15
N ASN A 14 -29.39 -23.93 -7.16
CA ASN A 14 -29.31 -25.38 -7.11
C ASN A 14 -30.46 -25.97 -7.95
N THR A 15 -30.11 -26.61 -9.04
CA THR A 15 -31.09 -27.27 -9.95
C THR A 15 -31.31 -28.76 -9.63
N ASP A 16 -30.60 -29.27 -8.63
CA ASP A 16 -30.75 -30.66 -8.19
C ASP A 16 -31.76 -30.76 -7.03
N THR A 17 -32.48 -31.84 -6.99
CA THR A 17 -33.48 -32.11 -5.95
C THR A 17 -32.88 -32.52 -4.61
N THR A 18 -31.56 -32.72 -4.57
CA THR A 18 -30.83 -33.07 -3.35
C THR A 18 -30.47 -31.83 -2.58
N ALA A 19 -30.93 -31.70 -1.35
CA ALA A 19 -30.59 -30.59 -0.47
C ALA A 19 -29.09 -30.59 -0.13
N SER A 20 -28.30 -29.84 -0.86
CA SER A 20 -26.89 -29.57 -0.54
C SER A 20 -26.71 -28.06 -0.26
N SER A 21 -26.01 -27.75 0.81
CA SER A 21 -25.62 -26.37 1.07
C SER A 21 -24.46 -25.98 0.17
N SER A 22 -24.69 -25.10 -0.79
CA SER A 22 -23.65 -24.55 -1.65
C SER A 22 -23.35 -23.11 -1.25
N THR A 23 -22.08 -22.78 -1.15
CA THR A 23 -21.64 -21.43 -0.78
C THR A 23 -20.95 -20.77 -1.96
N LEU A 24 -21.45 -19.62 -2.38
CA LEU A 24 -20.79 -18.75 -3.35
C LEU A 24 -20.02 -17.64 -2.60
N LYS A 25 -18.70 -17.61 -2.73
CA LYS A 25 -17.88 -16.49 -2.27
C LYS A 25 -17.60 -15.58 -3.44
N GLN A 26 -18.12 -14.35 -3.36
CA GLN A 26 -17.73 -13.30 -4.28
C GLN A 26 -16.46 -12.64 -3.75
N ILE A 27 -15.36 -12.74 -4.51
CA ILE A 27 -14.06 -12.18 -4.13
C ILE A 27 -13.92 -10.76 -4.67
N CYS A 28 -14.40 -10.51 -5.89
CA CYS A 28 -14.37 -9.20 -6.52
C CYS A 28 -15.50 -9.05 -7.52
N ALA A 29 -16.02 -7.83 -7.68
CA ALA A 29 -16.87 -7.45 -8.80
C ALA A 29 -16.45 -6.05 -9.26
N THR A 30 -16.07 -5.90 -10.53
CA THR A 30 -15.67 -4.62 -11.10
C THR A 30 -16.65 -4.25 -12.21
N VAL A 31 -17.19 -3.04 -12.14
CA VAL A 31 -17.96 -2.43 -13.26
C VAL A 31 -17.04 -1.44 -13.95
N ILE A 32 -16.70 -1.72 -15.20
CA ILE A 32 -15.88 -0.84 -16.03
C ILE A 32 -16.81 -0.04 -16.93
N SER A 33 -16.71 1.30 -16.91
CA SER A 33 -17.42 2.15 -17.85
C SER A 33 -16.55 2.44 -19.08
N GLU A 34 -17.14 2.46 -20.26
CA GLU A 34 -16.44 2.74 -21.52
C GLU A 34 -15.92 4.19 -21.64
N GLY A 35 -16.25 5.06 -20.68
CA GLY A 35 -15.90 6.49 -20.69
C GLY A 35 -14.55 6.84 -20.07
N GLY A 36 -13.69 5.85 -19.76
CA GLY A 36 -12.44 6.06 -19.07
C GLY A 36 -12.55 5.90 -17.54
N TYR A 37 -11.40 5.76 -16.90
CA TYR A 37 -11.29 5.46 -15.49
C TYR A 37 -10.93 6.75 -14.72
N GLU A 38 -11.92 7.41 -14.15
CA GLU A 38 -11.68 8.45 -13.14
C GLU A 38 -11.90 7.87 -11.75
N ILE A 39 -10.84 7.69 -11.01
CA ILE A 39 -10.96 7.41 -9.57
C ILE A 39 -11.36 8.71 -8.89
N ARG A 40 -12.61 8.78 -8.45
CA ARG A 40 -13.09 9.84 -7.56
C ARG A 40 -13.08 9.30 -6.13
N GLY A 41 -11.90 9.32 -5.53
CA GLY A 41 -11.69 8.91 -4.14
C GLY A 41 -11.15 10.05 -3.31
N ASN A 42 -11.10 9.84 -2.00
CA ASN A 42 -10.38 10.72 -1.10
C ASN A 42 -8.88 10.45 -1.25
N ALA A 43 -8.11 11.47 -1.58
CA ALA A 43 -6.65 11.37 -1.56
C ALA A 43 -6.15 11.42 -0.12
N ALA A 44 -5.20 10.57 0.20
CA ALA A 44 -4.54 10.49 1.49
C ALA A 44 -3.03 10.26 1.32
N GLU A 45 -2.26 10.62 2.31
CA GLU A 45 -0.80 10.54 2.30
C GLU A 45 -0.27 10.15 3.67
N ALA A 46 0.78 9.33 3.69
CA ALA A 46 1.66 9.09 4.83
C ALA A 46 3.07 9.52 4.48
N LYS A 47 3.76 10.18 5.42
CA LYS A 47 5.15 10.63 5.22
C LYS A 47 5.94 10.57 6.51
N LEU A 48 7.23 10.32 6.37
CA LEU A 48 8.17 10.49 7.47
C LEU A 48 8.36 11.99 7.74
N PRO A 49 8.32 12.41 9.02
CA PRO A 49 8.55 13.83 9.36
C PRO A 49 9.97 14.26 9.02
N ILE A 50 10.13 15.45 8.45
CA ILE A 50 11.44 15.97 8.05
C ILE A 50 12.45 16.06 9.21
N GLY A 51 11.97 16.28 10.42
CA GLY A 51 12.80 16.33 11.64
C GLY A 51 13.05 14.94 12.29
N SER A 52 12.53 13.87 11.70
CA SER A 52 12.67 12.50 12.22
C SER A 52 12.75 11.52 11.06
N PRO A 53 13.83 11.58 10.26
CA PRO A 53 14.05 10.61 9.19
C PRO A 53 14.19 9.20 9.76
N ARG A 54 14.07 8.20 8.89
CA ARG A 54 14.38 6.82 9.25
C ARG A 54 15.88 6.60 9.19
N ASP A 55 16.47 6.25 10.33
CA ASP A 55 17.85 5.80 10.42
C ASP A 55 17.95 4.31 10.03
N LEU A 56 18.78 4.03 9.03
CA LEU A 56 19.13 2.68 8.57
C LEU A 56 20.41 2.25 9.30
N THR A 57 20.27 1.83 10.54
CA THR A 57 21.37 1.63 11.50
C THR A 57 22.41 0.60 11.05
N VAL A 58 22.01 -0.39 10.25
CA VAL A 58 22.90 -1.47 9.77
C VAL A 58 22.89 -1.50 8.25
N ALA A 59 24.07 -1.43 7.65
CA ALA A 59 24.24 -1.50 6.20
C ALA A 59 23.64 -2.79 5.62
N SER A 60 23.04 -2.68 4.44
CA SER A 60 22.40 -3.78 3.69
C SER A 60 21.24 -4.47 4.43
N THR A 61 20.78 -3.91 5.54
CA THR A 61 19.59 -4.39 6.23
C THR A 61 18.36 -3.61 5.76
N VAL A 62 17.25 -4.32 5.52
CA VAL A 62 16.00 -3.74 5.06
C VAL A 62 15.18 -3.25 6.24
N TYR A 63 14.75 -1.99 6.18
CA TYR A 63 13.95 -1.33 7.22
C TYR A 63 12.59 -0.88 6.65
N PRO A 64 11.49 -1.01 7.41
CA PRO A 64 10.20 -0.47 7.01
C PRO A 64 10.21 1.06 7.14
N LEU A 65 9.75 1.74 6.10
CA LEU A 65 9.57 3.19 6.09
C LEU A 65 8.11 3.55 6.35
N ILE A 66 7.22 3.02 5.52
CA ILE A 66 5.77 3.27 5.57
C ILE A 66 5.06 1.96 5.28
N SER A 67 4.14 1.57 6.15
CA SER A 67 3.28 0.41 5.95
C SER A 67 1.84 0.86 5.85
N LEU A 68 1.10 0.29 4.91
CA LEU A 68 -0.31 0.54 4.65
C LEU A 68 -1.10 -0.75 4.76
N ARG A 69 -2.34 -0.67 5.25
CA ARG A 69 -3.31 -1.78 5.18
C ARG A 69 -4.74 -1.25 5.22
N LEU A 70 -5.69 -2.02 4.74
CA LEU A 70 -7.09 -1.72 4.96
C LEU A 70 -7.44 -1.89 6.44
N LYS A 71 -8.33 -1.04 6.98
CA LYS A 71 -8.89 -1.26 8.32
C LYS A 71 -9.61 -2.60 8.36
N SER A 72 -9.48 -3.34 9.45
CA SER A 72 -10.18 -4.61 9.64
C SER A 72 -11.72 -4.48 9.55
N THR A 73 -12.24 -3.29 9.82
CA THR A 73 -13.69 -2.96 9.73
C THR A 73 -14.12 -2.48 8.34
N ARG A 74 -13.20 -2.31 7.39
CA ARG A 74 -13.44 -1.73 6.05
C ARG A 74 -12.73 -2.53 4.95
N LEU A 75 -12.78 -3.84 5.03
CA LEU A 75 -12.12 -4.74 4.08
C LEU A 75 -12.78 -4.79 2.69
N ASP A 76 -13.92 -4.14 2.53
CA ASP A 76 -14.66 -3.93 1.28
C ASP A 76 -14.24 -2.66 0.53
N GLY A 77 -13.42 -1.82 1.16
CA GLY A 77 -12.90 -0.60 0.56
C GLY A 77 -11.87 -0.87 -0.53
N ILE A 78 -11.72 0.10 -1.42
CA ILE A 78 -10.67 0.10 -2.45
C ILE A 78 -9.71 1.24 -2.13
N ALA A 79 -8.42 0.91 -2.03
CA ALA A 79 -7.36 1.89 -1.91
C ALA A 79 -6.25 1.53 -2.90
N ILE A 80 -5.84 2.51 -3.69
CA ILE A 80 -4.86 2.34 -4.76
C ILE A 80 -3.72 3.33 -4.54
N LEU A 81 -2.49 2.87 -4.69
CA LEU A 81 -1.32 3.74 -4.62
C LEU A 81 -1.35 4.77 -5.75
N ASP A 82 -1.03 6.01 -5.42
CA ASP A 82 -1.04 7.14 -6.35
C ASP A 82 0.34 7.78 -6.51
N SER A 83 1.12 7.86 -5.43
CA SER A 83 2.43 8.50 -5.46
C SER A 83 3.41 7.83 -4.49
N LEU A 84 4.68 7.87 -4.86
CA LEU A 84 5.80 7.42 -4.05
C LEU A 84 6.94 8.42 -4.19
N ASN A 85 7.54 8.80 -3.08
CA ASN A 85 8.78 9.55 -3.07
C ASN A 85 9.73 8.97 -2.01
N VAL A 86 11.00 8.80 -2.37
CA VAL A 86 12.07 8.38 -1.45
C VAL A 86 13.24 9.32 -1.62
N LEU A 87 13.72 9.88 -0.52
CA LEU A 87 14.81 10.85 -0.48
C LEU A 87 15.90 10.37 0.48
N GLY A 88 17.08 10.04 -0.06
CA GLY A 88 18.28 9.81 0.75
C GLY A 88 18.85 11.13 1.27
N ILE A 89 19.13 11.22 2.57
CA ILE A 89 19.64 12.45 3.21
C ILE A 89 21.15 12.35 3.44
N THR A 90 21.64 11.16 3.79
CA THR A 90 23.06 10.98 4.11
C THR A 90 23.89 11.02 2.83
N ASN A 91 24.89 11.93 2.83
CA ASN A 91 25.78 12.12 1.68
C ASN A 91 26.58 10.87 1.35
N ASN A 92 26.71 10.59 0.05
CA ASN A 92 27.45 9.45 -0.51
C ASN A 92 26.89 8.08 -0.10
N ALA A 93 25.68 8.03 0.46
CA ALA A 93 24.99 6.77 0.70
C ALA A 93 24.11 6.41 -0.50
N ASN A 94 24.14 5.13 -0.90
CA ASN A 94 23.21 4.60 -1.88
C ASN A 94 22.08 3.86 -1.16
N TYR A 95 20.87 4.05 -1.66
CA TYR A 95 19.65 3.47 -1.11
C TYR A 95 18.99 2.58 -2.14
N CYS A 96 18.58 1.39 -1.71
CA CYS A 96 17.64 0.56 -2.44
C CYS A 96 16.30 0.65 -1.72
N TRP A 97 15.22 0.96 -2.42
CA TRP A 97 13.87 0.93 -1.89
C TRP A 97 13.02 -0.10 -2.64
N GLU A 98 12.06 -0.67 -1.96
CA GLU A 98 11.15 -1.68 -2.50
C GLU A 98 9.73 -1.44 -1.98
N ILE A 99 8.73 -1.73 -2.82
CA ILE A 99 7.34 -1.90 -2.39
C ILE A 99 7.07 -3.39 -2.29
N VAL A 100 6.61 -3.82 -1.13
CA VAL A 100 6.34 -5.22 -0.81
C VAL A 100 4.88 -5.39 -0.46
N GLN A 101 4.25 -6.42 -1.00
CA GLN A 101 2.89 -6.84 -0.65
C GLN A 101 2.93 -8.16 0.10
N GLY A 102 2.14 -8.29 1.18
CA GLY A 102 2.00 -9.52 1.94
C GLY A 102 3.13 -9.80 2.93
N GLY A 103 4.11 -8.91 3.08
CA GLY A 103 5.04 -8.91 4.20
C GLY A 103 4.36 -8.51 5.51
N THR A 104 5.10 -8.49 6.60
CA THR A 104 4.61 -8.06 7.91
C THR A 104 5.55 -7.07 8.55
N THR A 105 4.98 -6.08 9.23
CA THR A 105 5.73 -5.13 10.05
C THR A 105 5.42 -5.33 11.53
N SER A 106 6.41 -5.07 12.38
CA SER A 106 6.25 -5.15 13.83
C SER A 106 6.70 -3.86 14.49
N GLY A 107 6.12 -3.60 15.66
CA GLY A 107 6.36 -2.37 16.40
C GLY A 107 5.63 -1.15 15.82
N GLY A 108 5.78 -0.02 16.51
CA GLY A 108 5.12 1.22 16.14
C GLY A 108 3.62 1.24 16.37
N THR A 109 2.95 2.21 15.77
CA THR A 109 1.51 2.43 15.95
C THR A 109 0.83 2.61 14.59
N TRP A 110 -0.26 1.89 14.39
CA TRP A 110 -1.15 2.08 13.25
C TRP A 110 -2.08 3.27 13.52
N VAL A 111 -2.11 4.19 12.58
CA VAL A 111 -2.93 5.41 12.66
C VAL A 111 -3.71 5.61 11.36
N THR A 112 -4.70 6.50 11.38
CA THR A 112 -5.53 6.83 10.22
C THR A 112 -5.49 8.32 9.95
N ASN A 113 -5.58 8.75 8.69
CA ASN A 113 -5.65 10.16 8.33
C ASN A 113 -6.93 10.83 8.83
N SER A 114 -8.03 10.10 8.83
CA SER A 114 -9.33 10.58 9.33
C SER A 114 -10.19 9.41 9.84
N SER A 115 -11.26 9.72 10.53
CA SER A 115 -12.24 8.72 10.98
C SER A 115 -12.93 8.00 9.82
N SER A 116 -13.04 8.65 8.66
CA SER A 116 -13.64 8.09 7.43
C SER A 116 -12.65 7.36 6.54
N SER A 117 -11.34 7.46 6.79
CA SER A 117 -10.32 6.75 6.01
C SER A 117 -10.52 5.24 6.08
N LEU A 118 -10.32 4.58 4.94
CA LEU A 118 -10.35 3.11 4.80
C LEU A 118 -9.03 2.47 5.20
N VAL A 119 -7.96 3.25 5.18
CA VAL A 119 -6.58 2.80 5.34
C VAL A 119 -6.05 3.17 6.71
N GLU A 120 -5.30 2.26 7.29
CA GLU A 120 -4.38 2.50 8.40
C GLU A 120 -2.95 2.50 7.88
N TYR A 121 -2.12 3.39 8.41
CA TYR A 121 -0.71 3.44 8.08
C TYR A 121 0.16 3.42 9.34
N ASN A 122 1.38 2.93 9.20
CA ASN A 122 2.38 2.90 10.26
C ASN A 122 3.72 3.41 9.71
N ILE A 123 4.20 4.52 10.26
CA ILE A 123 5.50 5.15 9.94
C ILE A 123 6.54 4.93 11.04
N THR A 124 6.17 4.21 12.08
CA THR A 124 6.99 3.99 13.28
C THR A 124 7.32 2.52 13.50
N ALA A 125 7.01 1.65 12.54
CA ALA A 125 7.36 0.24 12.59
C ALA A 125 8.88 0.07 12.74
N THR A 126 9.31 -0.85 13.62
CA THR A 126 10.73 -1.04 13.94
C THR A 126 11.38 -2.19 13.22
N SER A 127 10.60 -3.16 12.78
CA SER A 127 11.11 -4.33 12.06
C SER A 127 10.16 -4.75 10.94
N TYR A 128 10.72 -5.47 9.99
CA TYR A 128 10.06 -5.96 8.79
C TYR A 128 10.45 -7.42 8.53
N SER A 129 9.52 -8.19 8.00
CA SER A 129 9.73 -9.53 7.49
C SER A 129 8.99 -9.70 6.17
N LEU A 130 9.70 -10.14 5.13
CA LEU A 130 9.08 -10.48 3.85
C LEU A 130 8.11 -11.66 4.01
N GLY A 131 8.51 -12.69 4.75
CA GLY A 131 7.68 -13.88 4.94
C GLY A 131 7.28 -14.52 3.61
N ALA A 132 5.97 -14.62 3.38
CA ALA A 132 5.38 -15.08 2.13
C ALA A 132 5.01 -13.91 1.18
N GLY A 133 5.46 -12.69 1.47
CA GLY A 133 5.20 -11.52 0.65
C GLY A 133 6.01 -11.49 -0.63
N GLU A 134 5.64 -10.59 -1.52
CA GLU A 134 6.28 -10.39 -2.83
C GLU A 134 6.77 -8.95 -2.98
N VAL A 135 7.92 -8.78 -3.61
CA VAL A 135 8.42 -7.46 -4.03
C VAL A 135 7.72 -7.08 -5.33
N LEU A 136 6.91 -6.04 -5.30
CA LEU A 136 6.16 -5.57 -6.47
C LEU A 136 7.01 -4.69 -7.38
N THR A 137 7.81 -3.82 -6.78
CA THR A 137 8.71 -2.92 -7.50
C THR A 137 9.86 -2.48 -6.61
N ALA A 138 10.97 -2.11 -7.23
CA ALA A 138 12.17 -1.64 -6.56
C ALA A 138 12.83 -0.51 -7.33
N GLY A 139 13.65 0.28 -6.65
CA GLY A 139 14.45 1.32 -7.27
C GLY A 139 15.58 1.79 -6.37
N TYR A 140 16.36 2.71 -6.91
CA TYR A 140 17.54 3.26 -6.22
C TYR A 140 17.43 4.76 -6.08
N ALA A 141 17.96 5.26 -4.96
CA ALA A 141 18.16 6.68 -4.70
C ALA A 141 19.58 6.90 -4.17
N VAL A 142 20.10 8.10 -4.36
CA VAL A 142 21.44 8.46 -3.87
C VAL A 142 21.32 9.73 -3.03
N GLY A 143 21.97 9.73 -1.87
CA GLY A 143 22.14 10.94 -1.07
C GLY A 143 23.31 11.77 -1.61
N SER A 144 23.08 13.05 -1.91
CA SER A 144 24.10 13.95 -2.45
C SER A 144 23.97 15.36 -1.87
N ASN A 145 25.12 16.00 -1.60
CA ASN A 145 25.19 17.41 -1.21
C ASN A 145 24.75 18.39 -2.29
N GLN A 146 24.70 17.96 -3.55
CA GLN A 146 24.42 18.83 -4.70
C GLN A 146 23.03 18.63 -5.33
N GLY A 147 22.18 17.91 -4.66
CA GLY A 147 20.85 17.54 -5.10
C GLY A 147 20.66 16.04 -4.97
N SER A 148 19.74 15.63 -4.11
CA SER A 148 19.33 14.23 -4.04
C SER A 148 18.47 13.90 -5.24
N THR A 149 18.72 12.74 -5.84
CA THR A 149 17.77 12.16 -6.77
C THR A 149 16.58 11.65 -5.96
N THR A 150 15.42 12.22 -6.17
CA THR A 150 14.16 11.66 -5.70
C THR A 150 13.78 10.53 -6.65
N ALA A 151 13.50 9.35 -6.10
CA ALA A 151 12.80 8.34 -6.88
C ALA A 151 11.31 8.71 -6.86
N GLU A 152 10.81 9.14 -7.99
CA GLU A 152 9.37 9.29 -8.22
C GLU A 152 8.90 8.13 -9.08
N LEU A 153 7.93 7.38 -8.59
CA LEU A 153 7.17 6.47 -9.44
C LEU A 153 5.99 7.26 -10.03
N HIS A 154 5.88 7.20 -11.34
CA HIS A 154 4.76 7.78 -12.03
C HIS A 154 3.46 7.06 -11.65
N ARG A 155 2.41 7.84 -11.47
CA ARG A 155 1.05 7.41 -11.16
C ARG A 155 0.60 6.19 -11.97
N ASP A 156 0.89 6.18 -13.26
CA ASP A 156 0.47 5.11 -14.16
C ASP A 156 1.03 3.73 -13.77
N ASN A 157 2.22 3.68 -13.19
CA ASN A 157 2.83 2.43 -12.72
C ASN A 157 2.30 2.00 -11.35
N LEU A 158 1.88 2.94 -10.50
CA LEU A 158 1.35 2.65 -9.17
C LEU A 158 -0.12 2.26 -9.18
N PHE A 159 -0.83 2.59 -10.24
CA PHE A 159 -2.25 2.31 -10.38
C PHE A 159 -2.61 0.82 -10.36
N GLU A 160 -1.64 -0.03 -10.58
CA GLU A 160 -1.80 -1.48 -10.52
C GLU A 160 -1.76 -2.02 -9.08
N TYR A 161 -1.25 -1.21 -8.11
CA TYR A 161 -1.08 -1.65 -6.74
C TYR A 161 -2.26 -1.24 -5.86
N GLN A 162 -3.18 -2.16 -5.74
CA GLN A 162 -4.34 -2.04 -4.87
C GLN A 162 -4.07 -2.71 -3.52
N LEU A 163 -4.47 -2.04 -2.44
CA LEU A 163 -4.50 -2.67 -1.12
C LEU A 163 -5.53 -3.79 -1.08
N GLU A 164 -5.11 -4.96 -0.65
CA GLU A 164 -5.89 -6.18 -0.67
C GLU A 164 -6.18 -6.70 0.74
N ARG A 165 -7.08 -7.66 0.78
CA ARG A 165 -7.31 -8.52 1.94
C ARG A 165 -7.01 -9.97 1.59
N ASN A 166 -6.65 -10.75 2.57
CA ASN A 166 -6.59 -12.20 2.39
C ASN A 166 -8.00 -12.74 2.09
N SER A 167 -8.17 -13.38 0.93
CA SER A 167 -9.48 -13.87 0.47
C SER A 167 -10.06 -15.00 1.34
N PHE A 168 -9.23 -15.70 2.09
CA PHE A 168 -9.66 -16.82 2.94
C PHE A 168 -9.92 -16.40 4.39
N THR A 169 -9.08 -15.55 4.95
CA THR A 169 -9.12 -15.18 6.37
C THR A 169 -9.73 -13.82 6.64
N SER A 170 -10.03 -13.04 5.61
CA SER A 170 -10.48 -11.66 5.72
C SER A 170 -9.49 -10.76 6.49
N THR A 171 -8.23 -11.13 6.52
CA THR A 171 -7.16 -10.36 7.16
C THR A 171 -6.64 -9.31 6.18
N PRO A 172 -6.42 -8.05 6.60
CA PRO A 172 -5.78 -7.06 5.75
C PRO A 172 -4.39 -7.52 5.34
N VAL A 173 -4.05 -7.34 4.07
CA VAL A 173 -2.69 -7.53 3.56
C VAL A 173 -1.93 -6.23 3.71
N GLU A 174 -0.72 -6.29 4.24
CA GLU A 174 0.13 -5.12 4.36
C GLU A 174 0.84 -4.83 3.03
N LEU A 175 0.86 -3.57 2.64
CA LEU A 175 1.70 -3.04 1.59
C LEU A 175 2.73 -2.14 2.25
N ILE A 176 4.01 -2.45 2.03
CA ILE A 176 5.10 -1.90 2.81
C ILE A 176 6.14 -1.28 1.88
N LEU A 177 6.41 0.00 2.08
CA LEU A 177 7.60 0.63 1.52
C LEU A 177 8.76 0.36 2.47
N VAL A 178 9.79 -0.28 1.97
CA VAL A 178 11.01 -0.60 2.71
C VAL A 178 12.22 0.03 2.04
N ALA A 179 13.29 0.23 2.79
CA ALA A 179 14.57 0.63 2.23
C ALA A 179 15.75 -0.01 2.95
N SER A 180 16.85 -0.12 2.23
CA SER A 180 18.18 -0.46 2.74
C SER A 180 19.22 0.52 2.19
N SER A 181 20.37 0.62 2.86
CA SER A 181 21.49 1.43 2.39
C SER A 181 22.79 0.62 2.45
N ASP A 182 23.73 0.95 1.59
CA ASP A 182 25.11 0.43 1.66
C ASP A 182 25.91 1.03 2.83
N THR A 183 25.39 2.10 3.43
CA THR A 183 26.04 2.84 4.51
C THR A 183 25.24 2.68 5.80
N ALA A 184 25.89 2.25 6.89
CA ALA A 184 25.28 2.17 8.21
C ALA A 184 25.02 3.58 8.78
N GLY A 185 23.87 3.75 9.46
CA GLY A 185 23.45 5.05 9.99
C GLY A 185 23.03 6.05 8.90
N ALA A 186 22.62 5.54 7.74
CA ALA A 186 22.12 6.39 6.66
C ALA A 186 20.67 6.80 6.90
N ASP A 187 20.38 8.08 6.78
CA ASP A 187 19.05 8.64 6.97
C ASP A 187 18.27 8.71 5.66
N VAL A 188 16.98 8.37 5.71
CA VAL A 188 16.06 8.41 4.57
C VAL A 188 14.72 9.01 4.96
N LEU A 189 14.16 9.83 4.06
CA LEU A 189 12.77 10.28 4.10
C LEU A 189 11.97 9.59 3.01
N ALA A 190 10.68 9.41 3.28
CA ALA A 190 9.76 8.84 2.31
C ALA A 190 8.37 9.42 2.47
N SER A 191 7.62 9.44 1.37
CA SER A 191 6.17 9.63 1.37
C SER A 191 5.49 8.64 0.44
N LEU A 192 4.26 8.29 0.77
CA LEU A 192 3.43 7.38 0.02
C LEU A 192 2.00 7.90 0.02
N GLY A 193 1.47 8.17 -1.17
CA GLY A 193 0.11 8.66 -1.38
C GLY A 193 -0.78 7.57 -1.96
N TRP A 194 -2.07 7.63 -1.63
CA TRP A 194 -3.07 6.71 -2.15
C TRP A 194 -4.42 7.39 -2.32
N GLN A 195 -5.28 6.78 -3.09
CA GLN A 195 -6.67 7.18 -3.26
C GLN A 195 -7.59 6.11 -2.67
N GLU A 196 -8.56 6.54 -1.87
CA GLU A 196 -9.56 5.69 -1.22
C GLU A 196 -10.91 5.86 -1.89
N THR A 197 -11.51 4.77 -2.34
CA THR A 197 -12.88 4.76 -2.85
C THR A 197 -13.78 4.01 -1.87
N ASN A 198 -14.69 4.75 -1.26
CA ASN A 198 -15.70 4.21 -0.38
C ASN A 198 -16.90 3.72 -1.21
N ARG A 199 -17.41 2.54 -0.89
CA ARG A 199 -18.68 2.03 -1.41
C ARG A 199 -19.82 2.42 -0.48
#